data_76fa33a8ca3c9d54bc35f6a06f38cdb2
#
_entry.id   76fa33a8ca3c9d54bc35f6a06f38cdb2
#
_cell.length_a   1.000
_cell.length_b   1.000
_cell.length_c   1.000
_cell.angle_alpha   90.00
_cell.angle_beta   90.00
_cell.angle_gamma   90.00
#
_symmetry.space_group_name_H-M   'P 1'
#
loop_
_entity.id
_entity.type
_entity.pdbx_description
1 polymer ?
#
loop_
_entity_poly.entity_id
_entity_poly.type
_entity_poly.pdbx_seq_one_letter_code
_entity_poly.pdbx_strand_id
1 'polypeptide(L)'
;VICDIIKKFYRRKNVMRDLYARIPGAVNFTYGEFIKSDTAIRLGIENVPNEAQWQAIERLAVNILQPIRDQFGRVNITSGFRSVELCIAIGSFRTIGGKPTVTSNHARGQAADIEPDDPSIPLIDILNFINNECDYRELIAEYFPGGWVHVAYRENANDRLLKLKDPNHNFARVEMDYINAIYKMKQPN
;
A
#
# COMPACT_ATOMS: atom_id res chain seq x y z
N VAL A 1 -27.65 -1.78 0.41
CA VAL A 1 -27.60 -1.53 -1.04
C VAL A 1 -26.18 -1.60 -1.58
N ILE A 2 -25.17 -0.89 -1.03
CA ILE A 2 -23.77 -0.98 -1.48
C ILE A 2 -23.18 -2.36 -1.17
N CYS A 3 -23.49 -2.93 -0.02
CA CYS A 3 -23.02 -4.27 0.40
C CYS A 3 -23.54 -5.39 -0.53
N ASP A 4 -24.74 -5.26 -1.09
CA ASP A 4 -25.34 -6.27 -1.97
C ASP A 4 -24.79 -6.22 -3.40
N ILE A 5 -24.40 -5.03 -3.87
CA ILE A 5 -23.71 -4.86 -5.14
C ILE A 5 -22.33 -5.51 -5.09
N ILE A 6 -21.58 -5.28 -4.01
CA ILE A 6 -20.28 -5.92 -3.77
C ILE A 6 -20.45 -7.46 -3.73
N LYS A 7 -21.42 -7.99 -2.97
CA LYS A 7 -21.71 -9.44 -2.93
C LYS A 7 -22.07 -10.03 -4.28
N LYS A 8 -22.79 -9.30 -5.14
CA LYS A 8 -23.24 -9.78 -6.46
C LYS A 8 -22.09 -9.86 -7.48
N PHE A 9 -21.11 -8.96 -7.42
CA PHE A 9 -19.92 -8.98 -8.26
C PHE A 9 -18.96 -10.12 -7.88
N TYR A 10 -18.83 -10.42 -6.59
CA TYR A 10 -17.90 -11.45 -6.07
C TYR A 10 -18.39 -12.91 -6.24
N ARG A 11 -19.66 -13.14 -6.64
CA ARG A 11 -20.24 -14.48 -6.74
C ARG A 11 -19.83 -15.34 -7.95
N ARG A 12 -19.06 -14.85 -8.90
CA ARG A 12 -18.94 -15.49 -10.22
C ARG A 12 -17.67 -16.30 -10.52
N LYS A 13 -16.59 -16.26 -9.73
CA LYS A 13 -15.42 -17.15 -9.95
C LYS A 13 -14.65 -17.46 -8.66
N ASN A 14 -14.63 -18.74 -8.31
CA ASN A 14 -13.71 -19.47 -7.40
C ASN A 14 -13.35 -18.85 -6.05
N VAL A 15 -13.75 -19.59 -4.97
CA VAL A 15 -13.38 -19.40 -3.56
C VAL A 15 -13.49 -17.95 -3.10
N MET A 16 -14.71 -17.57 -2.75
CA MET A 16 -14.96 -16.24 -2.15
C MET A 16 -14.24 -16.16 -0.81
N ARG A 17 -13.13 -15.44 -0.78
CA ARG A 17 -12.50 -15.08 0.49
C ARG A 17 -13.47 -14.21 1.29
N ASP A 18 -13.66 -14.54 2.56
CA ASP A 18 -14.45 -13.69 3.46
C ASP A 18 -13.71 -12.39 3.69
N LEU A 19 -14.22 -11.30 3.13
CA LEU A 19 -13.60 -9.98 3.21
C LEU A 19 -13.62 -9.38 4.62
N TYR A 20 -14.46 -9.88 5.50
CA TYR A 20 -14.52 -9.48 6.91
C TYR A 20 -13.62 -10.32 7.79
N ALA A 21 -13.12 -11.44 7.29
CA ALA A 21 -12.18 -12.28 8.02
C ALA A 21 -10.86 -11.55 8.27
N ARG A 22 -10.30 -11.80 9.46
CA ARG A 22 -8.96 -11.31 9.81
C ARG A 22 -7.90 -12.11 9.08
N ILE A 23 -6.82 -11.44 8.70
CA ILE A 23 -5.67 -12.09 8.08
C ILE A 23 -4.90 -12.88 9.14
N PRO A 24 -4.67 -14.19 8.94
CA PRO A 24 -3.87 -14.98 9.86
C PRO A 24 -2.47 -14.38 10.05
N GLY A 25 -2.07 -14.15 11.30
CA GLY A 25 -0.79 -13.49 11.63
C GLY A 25 -0.80 -11.96 11.53
N ALA A 26 -1.88 -11.36 10.98
CA ALA A 26 -2.10 -9.92 10.96
C ALA A 26 -3.52 -9.59 11.42
N VAL A 27 -3.80 -9.94 12.68
CA VAL A 27 -5.14 -9.96 13.27
C VAL A 27 -5.84 -8.61 13.35
N ASN A 28 -5.12 -7.53 13.15
CA ASN A 28 -5.68 -6.18 13.12
C ASN A 28 -6.21 -5.77 11.74
N PHE A 29 -5.96 -6.59 10.70
CA PHE A 29 -6.35 -6.29 9.32
C PHE A 29 -7.34 -7.32 8.79
N THR A 30 -8.26 -6.86 7.94
CA THR A 30 -9.20 -7.69 7.19
C THR A 30 -8.83 -7.71 5.71
N TYR A 31 -9.26 -8.74 4.99
CA TYR A 31 -9.03 -8.81 3.54
C TYR A 31 -9.69 -7.66 2.77
N GLY A 32 -10.84 -7.18 3.25
CA GLY A 32 -11.59 -6.12 2.61
C GLY A 32 -10.88 -4.77 2.60
N GLU A 33 -10.03 -4.49 3.61
CA GLU A 33 -9.25 -3.24 3.67
C GLU A 33 -8.28 -3.12 2.49
N PHE A 34 -7.76 -4.23 1.98
CA PHE A 34 -6.77 -4.23 0.90
C PHE A 34 -7.35 -4.03 -0.50
N ILE A 35 -8.64 -4.26 -0.69
CA ILE A 35 -9.27 -4.17 -2.02
C ILE A 35 -10.23 -3.00 -2.15
N LYS A 36 -10.42 -2.24 -1.08
CA LYS A 36 -11.28 -1.06 -1.07
C LYS A 36 -10.76 -0.01 -2.06
N SER A 37 -11.63 0.46 -2.97
CA SER A 37 -11.32 1.53 -3.91
C SER A 37 -12.60 2.22 -4.37
N ASP A 38 -12.77 3.48 -3.99
CA ASP A 38 -13.91 4.28 -4.42
C ASP A 38 -13.90 4.53 -5.93
N THR A 39 -12.70 4.61 -6.53
CA THR A 39 -12.55 4.73 -7.99
C THR A 39 -13.01 3.46 -8.71
N ALA A 40 -12.66 2.28 -8.20
CA ALA A 40 -13.12 1.02 -8.77
C ALA A 40 -14.66 0.91 -8.70
N ILE A 41 -15.25 1.28 -7.56
CA ILE A 41 -16.71 1.29 -7.37
C ILE A 41 -17.36 2.25 -8.36
N ARG A 42 -16.88 3.48 -8.45
CA ARG A 42 -17.43 4.50 -9.35
C ARG A 42 -17.37 4.13 -10.82
N LEU A 43 -16.27 3.47 -11.24
CA LEU A 43 -16.06 3.08 -12.63
C LEU A 43 -16.58 1.67 -12.95
N GLY A 44 -17.12 0.93 -11.98
CA GLY A 44 -17.58 -0.44 -12.17
C GLY A 44 -16.45 -1.44 -12.47
N ILE A 45 -15.21 -1.12 -12.04
CA ILE A 45 -14.02 -1.95 -12.24
C ILE A 45 -13.97 -3.04 -11.18
N GLU A 46 -13.77 -4.28 -11.60
CA GLU A 46 -13.53 -5.39 -10.68
C GLU A 46 -12.12 -5.29 -10.08
N ASN A 47 -12.05 -5.10 -8.75
CA ASN A 47 -10.78 -4.99 -8.02
C ASN A 47 -10.58 -6.19 -7.10
N VAL A 48 -10.45 -7.39 -7.68
CA VAL A 48 -10.37 -8.67 -6.97
C VAL A 48 -9.02 -9.33 -7.23
N PRO A 49 -8.23 -9.59 -6.17
CA PRO A 49 -6.99 -10.35 -6.28
C PRO A 49 -7.24 -11.82 -6.67
N ASN A 50 -6.33 -12.39 -7.44
CA ASN A 50 -6.21 -13.84 -7.57
C ASN A 50 -5.50 -14.44 -6.34
N GLU A 51 -5.42 -15.78 -6.26
CA GLU A 51 -4.87 -16.46 -5.09
C GLU A 51 -3.41 -16.07 -4.79
N ALA A 52 -2.57 -15.94 -5.82
CA ALA A 52 -1.17 -15.52 -5.63
C ALA A 52 -1.05 -14.08 -5.09
N GLN A 53 -1.96 -13.21 -5.54
CA GLN A 53 -2.03 -11.82 -5.05
C GLN A 53 -2.57 -11.77 -3.62
N TRP A 54 -3.53 -12.62 -3.24
CA TRP A 54 -3.99 -12.75 -1.87
C TRP A 54 -2.88 -13.19 -0.93
N GLN A 55 -2.10 -14.18 -1.31
CA GLN A 55 -0.94 -14.61 -0.53
C GLN A 55 0.13 -13.51 -0.40
N ALA A 56 0.29 -12.69 -1.44
CA ALA A 56 1.20 -11.54 -1.36
C ALA A 56 0.68 -10.48 -0.37
N ILE A 57 -0.63 -10.21 -0.37
CA ILE A 57 -1.29 -9.33 0.60
C ILE A 57 -1.10 -9.85 2.03
N GLU A 58 -1.30 -11.15 2.26
CA GLU A 58 -1.09 -11.76 3.58
C GLU A 58 0.35 -11.56 4.07
N ARG A 59 1.34 -11.81 3.20
CA ARG A 59 2.75 -11.60 3.54
C ARG A 59 3.08 -10.13 3.85
N LEU A 60 2.56 -9.19 3.06
CA LEU A 60 2.69 -7.76 3.33
C LEU A 60 2.08 -7.39 4.68
N ALA A 61 0.88 -7.88 4.95
CA ALA A 61 0.17 -7.61 6.21
C ALA A 61 0.95 -8.12 7.43
N VAL A 62 1.45 -9.36 7.36
CA VAL A 62 2.15 -10.01 8.47
C VAL A 62 3.54 -9.40 8.70
N ASN A 63 4.31 -9.16 7.64
CA ASN A 63 5.72 -8.78 7.78
C ASN A 63 5.95 -7.27 7.90
N ILE A 64 4.97 -6.46 7.48
CA ILE A 64 5.10 -5.00 7.49
C ILE A 64 4.00 -4.34 8.31
N LEU A 65 2.73 -4.57 7.96
CA LEU A 65 1.65 -3.76 8.50
C LEU A 65 1.32 -4.11 9.95
N GLN A 66 1.36 -5.39 10.31
CA GLN A 66 1.11 -5.81 11.70
C GLN A 66 2.18 -5.28 12.66
N PRO A 67 3.50 -5.37 12.39
CA PRO A 67 4.52 -4.70 13.19
C PRO A 67 4.32 -3.19 13.37
N ILE A 68 3.94 -2.48 12.30
CA ILE A 68 3.62 -1.05 12.40
C ILE A 68 2.42 -0.82 13.31
N ARG A 69 1.39 -1.65 13.17
CA ARG A 69 0.18 -1.60 13.98
C ARG A 69 0.45 -1.85 15.45
N ASP A 70 1.34 -2.79 15.76
CA ASP A 70 1.71 -3.14 17.13
C ASP A 70 2.52 -2.01 17.80
N GLN A 71 3.35 -1.29 17.02
CA GLN A 71 4.18 -0.20 17.50
C GLN A 71 3.41 1.11 17.66
N PHE A 72 2.58 1.47 16.67
CA PHE A 72 1.99 2.81 16.57
C PHE A 72 0.46 2.84 16.77
N GLY A 73 -0.16 1.70 17.00
CA GLY A 73 -1.62 1.64 17.04
C GLY A 73 -2.22 1.63 15.64
N ARG A 74 -3.43 2.19 15.48
CA ARG A 74 -4.17 2.09 14.24
C ARG A 74 -3.50 2.83 13.09
N VAL A 75 -3.30 2.12 11.98
CA VAL A 75 -2.95 2.67 10.68
C VAL A 75 -4.04 2.37 9.66
N ASN A 76 -4.31 3.30 8.77
CA ASN A 76 -5.30 3.18 7.72
C ASN A 76 -4.62 2.79 6.40
N ILE A 77 -5.15 1.77 5.71
CA ILE A 77 -4.75 1.46 4.35
C ILE A 77 -5.57 2.36 3.42
N THR A 78 -4.92 3.40 2.89
CA THR A 78 -5.55 4.34 1.96
C THR A 78 -5.62 3.78 0.54
N SER A 79 -4.68 2.86 0.19
CA SER A 79 -4.70 2.10 -1.04
C SER A 79 -3.94 0.79 -0.86
N GLY A 80 -4.59 -0.33 -1.14
CA GLY A 80 -3.99 -1.67 -1.15
C GLY A 80 -3.85 -2.22 -2.57
N PHE A 81 -4.48 -3.35 -2.85
CA PHE A 81 -4.48 -3.97 -4.18
C PHE A 81 -5.20 -3.10 -5.22
N ARG A 82 -4.62 -3.07 -6.42
CA ARG A 82 -5.20 -2.42 -7.60
C ARG A 82 -5.14 -3.38 -8.78
N SER A 83 -6.29 -3.78 -9.32
CA SER A 83 -6.33 -4.57 -10.55
C SER A 83 -5.61 -3.84 -11.70
N VAL A 84 -5.17 -4.59 -12.71
CA VAL A 84 -4.53 -4.00 -13.89
C VAL A 84 -5.42 -2.93 -14.52
N GLU A 85 -6.71 -3.22 -14.63
CA GLU A 85 -7.70 -2.30 -15.17
C GLU A 85 -7.81 -1.02 -14.33
N LEU A 86 -7.84 -1.15 -13.00
CA LEU A 86 -7.85 0.00 -12.09
C LEU A 86 -6.54 0.80 -12.21
N CYS A 87 -5.38 0.16 -12.29
CA CYS A 87 -4.11 0.83 -12.50
C CYS A 87 -4.12 1.67 -13.79
N ILE A 88 -4.65 1.13 -14.88
CA ILE A 88 -4.78 1.86 -16.16
C ILE A 88 -5.73 3.04 -15.99
N ALA A 89 -6.87 2.84 -15.37
CA ALA A 89 -7.89 3.88 -15.19
C ALA A 89 -7.39 5.09 -14.36
N ILE A 90 -6.47 4.86 -13.43
CA ILE A 90 -5.88 5.94 -12.59
C ILE A 90 -4.51 6.44 -13.10
N GLY A 91 -4.07 6.01 -14.28
CA GLY A 91 -2.79 6.42 -14.84
C GLY A 91 -1.55 5.77 -14.23
N SER A 92 -1.70 4.71 -13.44
CA SER A 92 -0.59 3.99 -12.79
C SER A 92 -0.01 2.91 -13.71
N PHE A 93 0.47 3.32 -14.89
CA PHE A 93 1.10 2.43 -15.88
C PHE A 93 2.23 3.16 -16.62
N ARG A 94 3.02 2.40 -17.37
CA ARG A 94 4.00 2.90 -18.35
C ARG A 94 3.61 2.46 -19.73
N THR A 95 3.96 3.25 -20.74
CA THR A 95 3.83 2.82 -22.13
C THR A 95 5.11 2.11 -22.55
N ILE A 96 5.03 0.82 -22.84
CA ILE A 96 6.14 0.00 -23.31
C ILE A 96 5.73 -0.62 -24.66
N GLY A 97 6.50 -0.37 -25.70
CA GLY A 97 6.16 -0.84 -27.05
C GLY A 97 4.79 -0.35 -27.55
N GLY A 98 4.39 0.87 -27.19
CA GLY A 98 3.09 1.45 -27.56
C GLY A 98 1.88 0.92 -26.77
N LYS A 99 2.09 0.07 -25.76
CA LYS A 99 1.02 -0.54 -24.96
C LYS A 99 1.10 -0.13 -23.50
N PRO A 100 -0.05 0.13 -22.81
CA PRO A 100 -0.05 0.33 -21.39
C PRO A 100 0.42 -0.94 -20.66
N THR A 101 1.44 -0.79 -19.83
CA THR A 101 2.06 -1.89 -19.07
C THR A 101 2.07 -1.52 -17.59
N VAL A 102 1.41 -2.33 -16.78
CA VAL A 102 1.34 -2.15 -15.32
C VAL A 102 2.49 -2.88 -14.65
N THR A 103 3.37 -2.11 -13.99
CA THR A 103 4.51 -2.65 -13.23
C THR A 103 4.38 -2.40 -11.72
N SER A 104 3.27 -1.84 -11.29
CA SER A 104 3.01 -1.45 -9.90
C SER A 104 3.04 -2.64 -8.94
N ASN A 105 3.63 -2.45 -7.76
CA ASN A 105 3.59 -3.42 -6.67
C ASN A 105 2.17 -3.62 -6.12
N HIS A 106 1.31 -2.60 -6.19
CA HIS A 106 -0.13 -2.73 -5.86
C HIS A 106 -0.83 -3.76 -6.73
N ALA A 107 -0.53 -3.82 -8.02
CA ALA A 107 -1.14 -4.80 -8.93
C ALA A 107 -0.70 -6.24 -8.67
N ARG A 108 0.35 -6.42 -7.88
CA ARG A 108 0.84 -7.73 -7.45
C ARG A 108 0.36 -8.12 -6.05
N GLY A 109 -0.38 -7.25 -5.36
CA GLY A 109 -0.74 -7.41 -3.95
C GLY A 109 0.44 -7.23 -2.98
N GLN A 110 1.52 -6.62 -3.45
CA GLN A 110 2.78 -6.50 -2.73
C GLN A 110 2.97 -5.14 -2.06
N ALA A 111 2.05 -4.19 -2.20
CA ALA A 111 2.19 -2.85 -1.67
C ALA A 111 0.91 -2.34 -1.02
N ALA A 112 1.09 -1.43 -0.06
CA ALA A 112 0.05 -0.60 0.52
C ALA A 112 0.54 0.84 0.69
N ASP A 113 -0.38 1.77 0.50
CA ASP A 113 -0.25 3.16 0.91
C ASP A 113 -0.94 3.29 2.27
N ILE A 114 -0.24 3.82 3.28
CA ILE A 114 -0.71 3.88 4.66
C ILE A 114 -0.53 5.25 5.29
N GLU A 115 -1.44 5.56 6.22
CA GLU A 115 -1.39 6.73 7.07
C GLU A 115 -1.70 6.34 8.52
N PRO A 116 -1.12 6.99 9.54
CA PRO A 116 -1.55 6.80 10.92
C PRO A 116 -2.99 7.28 11.12
N ASP A 117 -3.77 6.58 11.94
CA ASP A 117 -5.11 7.03 12.34
C ASP A 117 -5.03 8.18 13.34
N ASP A 118 -4.01 8.17 14.19
CA ASP A 118 -3.70 9.25 15.12
C ASP A 118 -2.80 10.29 14.42
N PRO A 119 -3.30 11.52 14.17
CA PRO A 119 -2.53 12.56 13.50
C PRO A 119 -1.35 13.09 14.32
N SER A 120 -1.24 12.75 15.60
CA SER A 120 -0.08 13.10 16.43
C SER A 120 1.14 12.22 16.14
N ILE A 121 0.97 11.10 15.45
CA ILE A 121 2.07 10.22 15.04
C ILE A 121 2.68 10.74 13.73
N PRO A 122 3.93 11.25 13.75
CA PRO A 122 4.56 11.76 12.55
C PRO A 122 4.88 10.63 11.56
N LEU A 123 4.68 10.89 10.27
CA LEU A 123 5.05 9.91 9.22
C LEU A 123 6.52 9.52 9.26
N ILE A 124 7.40 10.42 9.75
CA ILE A 124 8.82 10.14 9.88
C ILE A 124 9.11 9.00 10.86
N ASP A 125 8.31 8.85 11.92
CA ASP A 125 8.50 7.78 12.90
C ASP A 125 8.14 6.43 12.30
N ILE A 126 7.06 6.38 11.51
CA ILE A 126 6.68 5.18 10.75
C ILE A 126 7.74 4.83 9.71
N LEU A 127 8.27 5.81 8.96
CA LEU A 127 9.34 5.61 7.98
C LEU A 127 10.62 5.06 8.62
N ASN A 128 11.05 5.65 9.75
CA ASN A 128 12.21 5.18 10.50
C ASN A 128 12.01 3.76 11.03
N PHE A 129 10.84 3.46 11.59
CA PHE A 129 10.52 2.13 12.08
C PHE A 129 10.59 1.09 10.95
N ILE A 130 9.91 1.35 9.82
CA ILE A 130 9.95 0.43 8.68
C ILE A 130 11.39 0.24 8.19
N ASN A 131 12.15 1.34 8.10
CA ASN A 131 13.52 1.27 7.62
C ASN A 131 14.43 0.45 8.53
N ASN A 132 14.23 0.50 9.83
CA ASN A 132 15.10 -0.13 10.80
C ASN A 132 14.65 -1.55 11.18
N GLU A 133 13.35 -1.78 11.28
CA GLU A 133 12.79 -2.97 11.91
C GLU A 133 12.09 -3.92 10.91
N CYS A 134 11.78 -3.45 9.69
CA CYS A 134 11.06 -4.26 8.71
C CYS A 134 11.94 -4.61 7.50
N ASP A 135 11.72 -5.80 6.95
CA ASP A 135 12.36 -6.24 5.71
C ASP A 135 11.49 -5.85 4.49
N TYR A 136 11.60 -4.60 4.05
CA TYR A 136 10.83 -4.08 2.93
C TYR A 136 11.58 -4.18 1.59
N ARG A 137 10.82 -4.27 0.49
CA ARG A 137 11.32 -4.19 -0.88
C ARG A 137 11.43 -2.75 -1.38
N GLU A 138 10.41 -1.94 -1.11
CA GLU A 138 10.32 -0.54 -1.50
C GLU A 138 9.61 0.25 -0.41
N LEU A 139 10.20 1.37 -0.04
CA LEU A 139 9.64 2.33 0.91
C LEU A 139 9.69 3.70 0.29
N ILE A 140 8.56 4.41 0.22
CA ILE A 140 8.48 5.73 -0.38
C ILE A 140 7.80 6.68 0.59
N ALA A 141 8.48 7.78 0.90
CA ALA A 141 7.86 8.94 1.53
C ALA A 141 7.19 9.78 0.44
N GLU A 142 5.86 9.64 0.26
CA GLU A 142 5.13 10.36 -0.77
C GLU A 142 4.62 11.70 -0.24
N TYR A 143 4.97 12.80 -0.91
CA TYR A 143 4.59 14.18 -0.56
C TYR A 143 4.95 14.60 0.87
N PHE A 144 6.03 14.05 1.37
CA PHE A 144 6.51 14.24 2.73
C PHE A 144 6.77 15.73 3.08
N PRO A 145 6.46 16.19 4.32
CA PRO A 145 6.07 15.41 5.50
C PRO A 145 4.56 15.16 5.68
N GLY A 146 3.70 15.70 4.86
CA GLY A 146 2.25 15.66 5.05
C GLY A 146 1.48 14.70 4.15
N GLY A 147 2.18 13.86 3.38
CA GLY A 147 1.54 12.86 2.51
C GLY A 147 1.31 11.52 3.21
N TRP A 148 1.75 10.43 2.59
CA TRP A 148 1.59 9.08 3.11
C TRP A 148 2.85 8.24 2.92
N VAL A 149 2.85 7.06 3.51
CA VAL A 149 3.92 6.08 3.35
C VAL A 149 3.45 5.00 2.36
N HIS A 150 4.18 4.86 1.24
CA HIS A 150 4.06 3.68 0.39
C HIS A 150 5.07 2.64 0.84
N VAL A 151 4.62 1.44 1.13
CA VAL A 151 5.50 0.32 1.47
C VAL A 151 5.18 -0.91 0.65
N ALA A 152 6.20 -1.56 0.13
CA ALA A 152 6.09 -2.83 -0.59
C ALA A 152 6.95 -3.91 0.06
N TYR A 153 6.41 -5.12 0.12
CA TYR A 153 7.06 -6.32 0.58
C TYR A 153 7.14 -7.36 -0.53
N ARG A 154 8.28 -8.02 -0.64
CA ARG A 154 8.47 -9.19 -1.47
C ARG A 154 9.46 -10.12 -0.79
N GLU A 155 9.05 -11.34 -0.56
CA GLU A 155 9.90 -12.38 0.01
C GLU A 155 11.18 -12.54 -0.82
N ASN A 156 12.32 -12.70 -0.14
CA ASN A 156 13.65 -12.84 -0.74
C ASN A 156 14.07 -11.66 -1.66
N ALA A 157 13.55 -10.47 -1.41
CA ALA A 157 14.04 -9.28 -2.09
C ALA A 157 15.41 -8.89 -1.54
N ASN A 158 16.45 -8.97 -2.38
CA ASN A 158 17.82 -8.62 -1.99
C ASN A 158 18.11 -7.12 -2.09
N ASP A 159 17.14 -6.34 -2.55
CA ASP A 159 17.28 -4.91 -2.80
C ASP A 159 16.22 -4.13 -2.03
N ARG A 160 16.66 -3.37 -1.06
CA ARG A 160 15.84 -2.37 -0.35
C ARG A 160 15.93 -1.05 -1.10
N LEU A 161 14.81 -0.46 -1.38
CA LEU A 161 14.73 0.76 -2.17
C LEU A 161 13.95 1.82 -1.40
N LEU A 162 14.67 2.78 -0.83
CA LEU A 162 14.07 3.95 -0.20
C LEU A 162 14.00 5.11 -1.19
N LYS A 163 12.84 5.75 -1.28
CA LYS A 163 12.57 6.87 -2.18
C LYS A 163 11.82 8.00 -1.50
N LEU A 164 12.01 9.19 -2.02
CA LEU A 164 11.17 10.35 -1.78
C LEU A 164 10.41 10.69 -3.06
N LYS A 165 9.12 10.99 -2.95
CA LYS A 165 8.31 11.52 -4.04
C LYS A 165 7.93 12.97 -3.73
N ASP A 166 8.34 13.88 -4.59
CA ASP A 166 8.09 15.31 -4.45
C ASP A 166 6.66 15.71 -4.91
N PRO A 167 6.22 16.95 -4.65
CA PRO A 167 4.93 17.46 -5.12
C PRO A 167 4.76 17.49 -6.66
N ASN A 168 5.86 17.46 -7.42
CA ASN A 168 5.84 17.39 -8.88
C ASN A 168 5.83 15.94 -9.40
N HIS A 169 5.54 14.95 -8.54
CA HIS A 169 5.49 13.53 -8.84
C HIS A 169 6.84 12.91 -9.25
N ASN A 170 7.97 13.58 -9.01
CA ASN A 170 9.27 13.00 -9.27
C ASN A 170 9.71 12.09 -8.12
N PHE A 171 10.33 10.95 -8.48
CA PHE A 171 10.90 10.02 -7.52
C PHE A 171 12.42 10.16 -7.47
N ALA A 172 12.97 10.33 -6.29
CA ALA A 172 14.40 10.27 -6.04
C ALA A 172 14.71 9.10 -5.09
N ARG A 173 15.73 8.31 -5.41
CA ARG A 173 16.33 7.38 -4.43
C ARG A 173 17.08 8.21 -3.40
N VAL A 174 16.88 7.91 -2.13
CA VAL A 174 17.44 8.66 -1.00
C VAL A 174 17.89 7.72 0.11
N GLU A 175 18.64 8.26 1.05
CA GLU A 175 18.95 7.60 2.32
C GLU A 175 18.05 8.18 3.43
N MET A 176 17.84 7.43 4.51
CA MET A 176 16.94 7.84 5.60
C MET A 176 17.40 9.13 6.28
N ASP A 177 18.71 9.35 6.39
CA ASP A 177 19.28 10.59 6.94
C ASP A 177 18.84 11.84 6.18
N TYR A 178 18.68 11.74 4.86
CA TYR A 178 18.18 12.85 4.03
C TYR A 178 16.72 13.18 4.36
N ILE A 179 15.86 12.16 4.53
CA ILE A 179 14.46 12.35 4.92
C ILE A 179 14.37 12.95 6.33
N ASN A 180 15.18 12.46 7.27
CA ASN A 180 15.26 12.99 8.62
C ASN A 180 15.71 14.47 8.63
N ALA A 181 16.65 14.85 7.79
CA ALA A 181 17.10 16.22 7.66
C ALA A 181 15.99 17.15 7.13
N ILE A 182 15.26 16.72 6.08
CA ILE A 182 14.10 17.46 5.56
C ILE A 182 13.04 17.66 6.64
N TYR A 183 12.75 16.63 7.42
CA TYR A 183 11.77 16.70 8.49
C TYR A 183 12.14 17.75 9.52
N LYS A 184 13.39 17.74 9.99
CA LYS A 184 13.91 18.73 10.97
C LYS A 184 13.81 20.16 10.45
N MET A 185 14.12 20.40 9.17
CA MET A 185 14.06 21.72 8.55
C MET A 185 12.64 22.29 8.45
N LYS A 186 11.63 21.41 8.42
CA LYS A 186 10.21 21.79 8.28
C LYS A 186 9.47 21.89 9.60
N GLN A 187 10.12 21.59 10.74
CA GLN A 187 9.55 21.84 12.05
C GLN A 187 9.59 23.34 12.37
N PRO A 188 8.51 23.91 12.92
CA PRO A 188 8.54 25.28 13.42
C PRO A 188 9.57 25.37 14.56
N ASN A 189 10.38 26.44 14.56
CA ASN A 189 11.24 26.80 15.69
C ASN A 189 10.41 27.15 16.92
#